data_14574afd114465f6ecf3281a2f57f4de
#
_entry.id   14574afd114465f6ecf3281a2f57f4de
#
_cell.length_a   1.000
_cell.length_b   1.000
_cell.length_c   1.000
_cell.angle_alpha   90.00
_cell.angle_beta   90.00
_cell.angle_gamma   90.00
#
_symmetry.space_group_name_H-M   'P 1'
#
loop_
_entity.id
_entity.type
_entity.pdbx_description
1 polymer ?
#
loop_
_entity_poly.entity_id
_entity_poly.type
_entity_poly.pdbx_seq_one_letter_code
_entity_poly.pdbx_strand_id
1 'polypeptide(L)'
;MYKNSLDFPFTANLEANWQTVRRELEQLSDRSFVEWPEKHLYKDGWDIFGLYAFGMKLDKNCQLCPETTKLVEQIPHLVTAGFSSLKVGTHIKPHTGYPDGVLRCHLGLIGCDGCALRVGDETRGWQEGKTLVFDDTTEHEAWNRGSQTRIVLLLDFKYPVEDEKSNNLEDKSIMELLKGALPFFRKKS
;
A
#
# COMPACT_ATOMS: atom_id res chain seq x y z
N MET A 1 7.73 -13.23 3.10
CA MET A 1 8.79 -13.10 4.14
C MET A 1 9.18 -11.63 4.25
N TYR A 2 9.43 -11.12 5.47
CA TYR A 2 9.94 -9.76 5.66
C TYR A 2 11.33 -9.60 5.03
N LYS A 3 11.59 -8.42 4.49
CA LYS A 3 12.88 -8.01 3.92
C LYS A 3 13.51 -6.93 4.80
N ASN A 4 14.83 -6.76 4.69
CA ASN A 4 15.50 -5.66 5.37
C ASN A 4 15.22 -4.36 4.60
N SER A 5 14.61 -3.37 5.25
CA SER A 5 14.30 -2.08 4.61
C SER A 5 15.53 -1.33 4.12
N LEU A 6 16.71 -1.56 4.72
CA LEU A 6 17.97 -0.94 4.30
C LEU A 6 18.43 -1.38 2.90
N ASP A 7 17.91 -2.49 2.39
CA ASP A 7 18.20 -2.96 1.03
C ASP A 7 17.48 -2.11 -0.04
N PHE A 8 16.57 -1.23 0.38
CA PHE A 8 15.76 -0.36 -0.47
C PHE A 8 16.00 1.11 -0.13
N PRO A 9 16.89 1.83 -0.84
CA PRO A 9 17.31 3.20 -0.48
C PRO A 9 16.17 4.21 -0.34
N PHE A 10 15.06 4.04 -1.07
CA PHE A 10 13.90 4.91 -0.97
C PHE A 10 13.23 4.89 0.42
N THR A 11 13.37 3.80 1.19
CA THR A 11 12.78 3.69 2.53
C THR A 11 13.33 4.73 3.49
N ALA A 12 14.63 5.01 3.42
CA ALA A 12 15.26 6.06 4.24
C ALA A 12 14.66 7.45 3.94
N ASN A 13 14.39 7.73 2.65
CA ASN A 13 13.77 9.00 2.25
C ASN A 13 12.31 9.08 2.73
N LEU A 14 11.55 7.99 2.64
CA LEU A 14 10.19 7.91 3.19
C LEU A 14 10.18 8.15 4.71
N GLU A 15 11.06 7.47 5.44
CA GLU A 15 11.18 7.62 6.89
C GLU A 15 11.61 9.03 7.31
N ALA A 16 12.52 9.67 6.56
CA ALA A 16 12.93 11.06 6.84
C ALA A 16 11.80 12.07 6.62
N ASN A 17 10.85 11.77 5.74
CA ASN A 17 9.76 12.67 5.35
C ASN A 17 8.38 12.25 5.87
N TRP A 18 8.28 11.24 6.74
CA TRP A 18 7.00 10.66 7.18
C TRP A 18 6.02 11.67 7.77
N GLN A 19 6.52 12.69 8.48
CA GLN A 19 5.68 13.75 9.07
C GLN A 19 5.03 14.64 7.99
N THR A 20 5.71 14.85 6.86
CA THR A 20 5.14 15.57 5.72
C THR A 20 4.03 14.74 5.07
N VAL A 21 4.28 13.45 4.88
CA VAL A 21 3.28 12.48 4.38
C VAL A 21 2.07 12.44 5.31
N ARG A 22 2.29 12.40 6.63
CA ARG A 22 1.22 12.41 7.62
C ARG A 22 0.39 13.69 7.58
N ARG A 23 1.02 14.87 7.45
CA ARG A 23 0.29 16.15 7.34
C ARG A 23 -0.62 16.21 6.12
N GLU A 24 -0.21 15.66 4.97
CA GLU A 24 -1.07 15.59 3.79
C GLU A 24 -2.22 14.60 3.99
N LEU A 25 -1.96 13.44 4.61
CA LEU A 25 -3.02 12.50 5.01
C LEU A 25 -4.07 13.17 5.92
N GLU A 26 -3.65 13.94 6.93
CA GLU A 26 -4.53 14.60 7.90
C GLU A 26 -5.41 15.70 7.27
N GLN A 27 -5.06 16.20 6.08
CA GLN A 27 -5.89 17.14 5.31
C GLN A 27 -6.97 16.47 4.48
N LEU A 28 -6.90 15.15 4.29
CA LEU A 28 -7.90 14.39 3.55
C LEU A 28 -9.15 14.19 4.41
N SER A 29 -10.32 14.29 3.78
CA SER A 29 -11.56 13.89 4.45
C SER A 29 -11.74 12.37 4.42
N ASP A 30 -12.43 11.80 5.41
CA ASP A 30 -12.78 10.37 5.43
C ASP A 30 -13.54 9.92 4.18
N ARG A 31 -14.34 10.83 3.60
CA ARG A 31 -15.10 10.58 2.36
C ARG A 31 -14.23 10.41 1.11
N SER A 32 -12.95 10.75 1.19
CA SER A 32 -11.98 10.57 0.09
C SER A 32 -11.53 9.12 -0.03
N PHE A 33 -11.64 8.34 1.05
CA PHE A 33 -11.29 6.93 1.07
C PHE A 33 -12.40 6.10 0.41
N VAL A 34 -11.99 5.04 -0.28
CA VAL A 34 -12.89 4.02 -0.85
C VAL A 34 -12.52 2.66 -0.28
N GLU A 35 -13.47 1.77 -0.20
CA GLU A 35 -13.22 0.42 0.27
C GLU A 35 -12.21 -0.31 -0.63
N TRP A 36 -11.30 -1.10 -0.03
CA TRP A 36 -10.36 -1.93 -0.79
C TRP A 36 -11.13 -2.91 -1.70
N PRO A 37 -10.70 -3.09 -2.98
CA PRO A 37 -11.51 -3.84 -3.97
C PRO A 37 -11.72 -5.32 -3.64
N GLU A 38 -10.76 -5.99 -3.01
CA GLU A 38 -10.78 -7.43 -2.72
C GLU A 38 -11.64 -7.77 -1.52
N LYS A 39 -12.96 -7.58 -1.66
CA LYS A 39 -13.96 -7.74 -0.61
C LYS A 39 -14.04 -9.13 0.04
N HIS A 40 -13.56 -10.16 -0.63
CA HIS A 40 -13.53 -11.53 -0.10
C HIS A 40 -12.50 -11.70 1.02
N LEU A 41 -11.48 -10.81 1.11
CA LEU A 41 -10.41 -10.87 2.10
C LEU A 41 -10.83 -10.32 3.47
N TYR A 42 -11.85 -9.49 3.54
CA TYR A 42 -12.28 -8.85 4.79
C TYR A 42 -13.80 -8.65 4.80
N LYS A 43 -14.34 -8.32 5.96
CA LYS A 43 -15.77 -8.03 6.10
C LYS A 43 -16.06 -6.55 5.82
N ASP A 44 -15.39 -5.67 6.56
CA ASP A 44 -15.51 -4.21 6.48
C ASP A 44 -14.25 -3.53 7.04
N GLY A 45 -14.12 -2.23 6.88
CA GLY A 45 -13.12 -1.40 7.56
C GLY A 45 -11.73 -1.39 6.96
N TRP A 46 -11.53 -1.93 5.77
CA TRP A 46 -10.29 -1.76 5.01
C TRP A 46 -10.55 -0.82 3.84
N ASP A 47 -10.01 0.41 3.93
CA ASP A 47 -10.22 1.46 2.96
C ASP A 47 -8.89 1.97 2.40
N ILE A 48 -8.92 2.56 1.21
CA ILE A 48 -7.75 3.11 0.51
C ILE A 48 -8.04 4.50 -0.06
N PHE A 49 -7.08 5.42 0.06
CA PHE A 49 -6.98 6.60 -0.77
C PHE A 49 -5.81 6.41 -1.74
N GLY A 50 -6.10 6.02 -2.99
CA GLY A 50 -5.08 5.69 -3.98
C GLY A 50 -4.40 6.92 -4.57
N LEU A 51 -3.07 6.86 -4.75
CA LEU A 51 -2.26 7.81 -5.52
C LEU A 51 -1.83 7.19 -6.84
N TYR A 52 -1.47 5.92 -6.82
CA TYR A 52 -1.13 5.11 -7.99
C TYR A 52 -1.86 3.78 -7.92
N ALA A 53 -2.34 3.31 -9.06
CA ALA A 53 -2.96 2.00 -9.22
C ALA A 53 -2.43 1.33 -10.48
N PHE A 54 -1.74 0.19 -10.33
CA PHE A 54 -1.16 -0.58 -11.44
C PHE A 54 -0.25 0.27 -12.35
N GLY A 55 0.62 1.09 -11.75
CA GLY A 55 1.52 2.00 -12.46
C GLY A 55 0.88 3.27 -13.00
N MET A 56 -0.45 3.41 -12.91
CA MET A 56 -1.16 4.60 -13.39
C MET A 56 -1.32 5.64 -12.28
N LYS A 57 -0.96 6.88 -12.57
CA LYS A 57 -1.15 8.02 -11.68
C LYS A 57 -2.63 8.41 -11.57
N LEU A 58 -3.10 8.62 -10.35
CA LEU A 58 -4.43 9.14 -10.06
C LEU A 58 -4.34 10.66 -9.84
N ASP A 59 -4.26 11.43 -10.93
CA ASP A 59 -3.88 12.84 -10.93
C ASP A 59 -4.65 13.69 -9.92
N LYS A 60 -5.97 13.54 -9.81
CA LYS A 60 -6.79 14.29 -8.85
C LYS A 60 -6.38 14.04 -7.41
N ASN A 61 -6.07 12.80 -7.06
CA ASN A 61 -5.64 12.43 -5.72
C ASN A 61 -4.21 12.89 -5.45
N CYS A 62 -3.33 12.75 -6.45
CA CYS A 62 -1.95 13.23 -6.37
C CYS A 62 -1.86 14.75 -6.17
N GLN A 63 -2.77 15.53 -6.74
CA GLN A 63 -2.85 16.97 -6.51
C GLN A 63 -3.21 17.35 -5.06
N LEU A 64 -3.91 16.47 -4.34
CA LEU A 64 -4.23 16.67 -2.92
C LEU A 64 -3.06 16.33 -1.99
N CYS A 65 -2.09 15.53 -2.48
CA CYS A 65 -0.93 15.07 -1.71
C CYS A 65 0.36 15.24 -2.54
N PRO A 66 0.75 16.48 -2.89
CA PRO A 66 1.85 16.75 -3.82
C PRO A 66 3.22 16.31 -3.29
N GLU A 67 3.49 16.45 -2.01
CA GLU A 67 4.78 16.07 -1.42
C GLU A 67 4.89 14.54 -1.29
N THR A 68 3.82 13.86 -0.88
CA THR A 68 3.75 12.39 -0.89
C THR A 68 3.93 11.85 -2.31
N THR A 69 3.28 12.49 -3.29
CA THR A 69 3.41 12.12 -4.71
C THR A 69 4.86 12.19 -5.18
N LYS A 70 5.59 13.27 -4.88
CA LYS A 70 7.01 13.41 -5.22
C LYS A 70 7.89 12.31 -4.60
N LEU A 71 7.57 11.88 -3.40
CA LEU A 71 8.30 10.81 -2.70
C LEU A 71 8.05 9.45 -3.37
N VAL A 72 6.80 9.12 -3.66
CA VAL A 72 6.47 7.81 -4.27
C VAL A 72 6.93 7.72 -5.72
N GLU A 73 7.01 8.82 -6.45
CA GLU A 73 7.56 8.87 -7.81
C GLU A 73 9.06 8.54 -7.90
N GLN A 74 9.78 8.57 -6.79
CA GLN A 74 11.19 8.16 -6.71
C GLN A 74 11.37 6.65 -6.53
N ILE A 75 10.28 5.90 -6.33
CA ILE A 75 10.33 4.45 -6.11
C ILE A 75 10.42 3.76 -7.48
N PRO A 76 11.50 3.02 -7.75
CA PRO A 76 11.64 2.31 -9.00
C PRO A 76 10.51 1.28 -9.18
N HIS A 77 9.96 1.18 -10.39
CA HIS A 77 8.95 0.21 -10.76
C HIS A 77 7.72 0.17 -9.82
N LEU A 78 7.31 1.36 -9.36
CA LEU A 78 6.12 1.53 -8.53
C LEU A 78 4.87 0.98 -9.25
N VAL A 79 4.13 0.13 -8.57
CA VAL A 79 2.87 -0.47 -9.05
C VAL A 79 1.67 0.20 -8.39
N THR A 80 1.67 0.26 -7.06
CA THR A 80 0.58 0.84 -6.27
C THR A 80 1.15 1.80 -5.24
N ALA A 81 0.45 2.90 -4.99
CA ALA A 81 0.71 3.78 -3.86
C ALA A 81 -0.61 4.35 -3.33
N GLY A 82 -0.76 4.40 -2.01
CA GLY A 82 -1.93 5.02 -1.39
C GLY A 82 -1.96 4.89 0.12
N PHE A 83 -2.80 5.69 0.75
CA PHE A 83 -3.03 5.59 2.20
C PHE A 83 -4.02 4.45 2.47
N SER A 84 -3.55 3.40 3.14
CA SER A 84 -4.35 2.23 3.52
C SER A 84 -4.78 2.37 4.98
N SER A 85 -6.08 2.42 5.20
CA SER A 85 -6.74 2.55 6.50
C SER A 85 -7.32 1.22 6.94
N LEU A 86 -7.01 0.78 8.15
CA LEU A 86 -7.55 -0.42 8.78
C LEU A 86 -8.27 -0.03 10.07
N LYS A 87 -9.60 -0.05 10.04
CA LYS A 87 -10.46 0.35 11.17
C LYS A 87 -10.40 -0.67 12.32
N VAL A 88 -10.81 -0.23 13.49
CA VAL A 88 -10.93 -1.09 14.69
C VAL A 88 -11.80 -2.30 14.39
N GLY A 89 -11.36 -3.49 14.81
CA GLY A 89 -12.05 -4.75 14.62
C GLY A 89 -11.87 -5.39 13.24
N THR A 90 -11.20 -4.73 12.30
CA THR A 90 -10.97 -5.29 10.96
C THR A 90 -9.90 -6.39 10.99
N HIS A 91 -10.16 -7.47 10.26
CA HIS A 91 -9.22 -8.54 9.97
C HIS A 91 -9.19 -8.80 8.47
N ILE A 92 -8.03 -8.62 7.87
CA ILE A 92 -7.71 -9.05 6.50
C ILE A 92 -7.23 -10.50 6.62
N LYS A 93 -7.99 -11.43 6.05
CA LYS A 93 -7.75 -12.88 6.14
C LYS A 93 -6.42 -13.28 5.50
N PRO A 94 -5.85 -14.45 5.89
CA PRO A 94 -4.68 -15.00 5.21
C PRO A 94 -4.88 -15.09 3.71
N HIS A 95 -3.95 -14.52 2.95
CA HIS A 95 -3.93 -14.49 1.49
C HIS A 95 -2.51 -14.31 0.96
N THR A 96 -2.34 -14.53 -0.32
CA THR A 96 -1.16 -14.13 -1.08
C THR A 96 -1.56 -13.00 -2.02
N GLY A 97 -0.66 -12.03 -2.20
CA GLY A 97 -0.91 -10.92 -3.12
C GLY A 97 -0.50 -11.24 -4.57
N TYR A 98 0.06 -10.28 -5.28
CA TYR A 98 0.40 -10.42 -6.69
C TYR A 98 1.53 -11.44 -6.93
N PRO A 99 1.38 -12.37 -7.91
CA PRO A 99 2.34 -13.48 -8.10
C PRO A 99 3.70 -13.05 -8.70
N ASP A 100 3.84 -11.85 -9.24
CA ASP A 100 4.93 -11.48 -10.16
C ASP A 100 6.08 -10.70 -9.51
N GLY A 101 6.60 -11.20 -8.37
CA GLY A 101 7.79 -10.59 -7.73
C GLY A 101 7.56 -9.20 -7.17
N VAL A 102 6.33 -8.90 -6.79
CA VAL A 102 5.97 -7.64 -6.14
C VAL A 102 6.36 -7.69 -4.67
N LEU A 103 7.10 -6.69 -4.23
CA LEU A 103 7.32 -6.40 -2.81
C LEU A 103 6.36 -5.31 -2.37
N ARG A 104 5.88 -5.43 -1.14
CA ARG A 104 5.05 -4.42 -0.48
C ARG A 104 5.83 -3.72 0.62
N CYS A 105 5.73 -2.38 0.63
CA CYS A 105 6.30 -1.54 1.67
C CYS A 105 5.17 -0.77 2.36
N HIS A 106 5.15 -0.79 3.69
CA HIS A 106 4.27 0.03 4.51
C HIS A 106 5.11 1.03 5.29
N LEU A 107 4.87 2.34 5.11
CA LEU A 107 5.33 3.37 6.03
C LEU A 107 4.24 3.63 7.07
N GLY A 108 4.54 3.43 8.35
CA GLY A 108 3.61 3.71 9.45
C GLY A 108 3.35 5.22 9.59
N LEU A 109 2.09 5.62 9.55
CA LEU A 109 1.66 7.02 9.70
C LEU A 109 0.84 7.24 10.96
N ILE A 110 -0.16 6.39 11.20
CA ILE A 110 -0.96 6.35 12.42
C ILE A 110 -0.93 4.91 12.89
N GLY A 111 -0.23 4.67 14.00
CA GLY A 111 -0.10 3.37 14.61
C GLY A 111 -1.25 3.06 15.56
N CYS A 112 -1.37 1.81 15.96
CA CYS A 112 -2.26 1.41 17.05
C CYS A 112 -1.68 0.23 17.81
N ASP A 113 -1.86 0.24 19.14
CA ASP A 113 -1.62 -0.94 19.97
C ASP A 113 -2.63 -2.03 19.59
N GLY A 114 -2.17 -3.27 19.43
CA GLY A 114 -3.02 -4.38 19.01
C GLY A 114 -3.22 -4.51 17.49
N CYS A 115 -2.54 -3.69 16.69
CA CYS A 115 -2.46 -3.87 15.25
C CYS A 115 -1.21 -4.66 14.87
N ALA A 116 -1.35 -5.65 14.00
CA ALA A 116 -0.23 -6.42 13.50
C ALA A 116 -0.42 -6.94 12.07
N LEU A 117 0.69 -7.26 11.46
CA LEU A 117 0.84 -7.92 10.17
C LEU A 117 1.65 -9.21 10.39
N ARG A 118 1.07 -10.37 10.04
CA ARG A 118 1.78 -11.64 9.94
C ARG A 118 2.18 -11.87 8.49
N VAL A 119 3.43 -12.24 8.26
CA VAL A 119 3.96 -12.64 6.95
C VAL A 119 4.70 -13.97 7.15
N GLY A 120 4.18 -15.05 6.58
CA GLY A 120 4.60 -16.39 6.94
C GLY A 120 4.41 -16.65 8.44
N ASP A 121 5.47 -17.04 9.12
CA ASP A 121 5.45 -17.32 10.56
C ASP A 121 5.81 -16.12 11.44
N GLU A 122 6.16 -14.96 10.84
CA GLU A 122 6.61 -13.78 11.58
C GLU A 122 5.52 -12.71 11.67
N THR A 123 5.29 -12.20 12.89
CA THR A 123 4.31 -11.13 13.15
C THR A 123 5.02 -9.87 13.64
N ARG A 124 4.70 -8.73 13.01
CA ARG A 124 5.22 -7.40 13.38
C ARG A 124 4.08 -6.38 13.52
N GLY A 125 4.24 -5.43 14.45
CA GLY A 125 3.43 -4.22 14.53
C GLY A 125 4.02 -3.11 13.66
N TRP A 126 3.23 -2.06 13.39
CA TRP A 126 3.72 -0.85 12.73
C TRP A 126 4.19 0.18 13.75
N GLN A 127 5.28 0.86 13.42
CA GLN A 127 5.77 2.03 14.14
C GLN A 127 5.62 3.27 13.25
N GLU A 128 5.19 4.37 13.84
CA GLU A 128 5.09 5.66 13.11
C GLU A 128 6.48 6.10 12.62
N GLY A 129 6.56 6.52 11.37
CA GLY A 129 7.80 6.92 10.72
C GLY A 129 8.75 5.78 10.35
N LYS A 130 8.34 4.51 10.50
CA LYS A 130 9.14 3.34 10.14
C LYS A 130 8.50 2.54 9.01
N THR A 131 9.37 1.95 8.19
CA THR A 131 8.96 1.10 7.06
C THR A 131 9.01 -0.37 7.44
N LEU A 132 8.04 -1.13 6.92
CA LEU A 132 8.06 -2.59 6.85
C LEU A 132 8.04 -3.00 5.39
N VAL A 133 9.02 -3.77 4.95
CA VAL A 133 9.06 -4.33 3.58
C VAL A 133 8.86 -5.82 3.65
N PHE A 134 8.01 -6.37 2.81
CA PHE A 134 7.76 -7.80 2.75
C PHE A 134 7.40 -8.27 1.34
N ASP A 135 7.58 -9.56 1.14
CA ASP A 135 7.25 -10.25 -0.09
C ASP A 135 5.75 -10.55 -0.12
N ASP A 136 5.01 -9.85 -1.01
CA ASP A 136 3.56 -9.94 -1.14
C ASP A 136 3.10 -11.33 -1.61
N THR A 137 3.99 -12.13 -2.23
CA THR A 137 3.72 -13.52 -2.62
C THR A 137 3.73 -14.51 -1.45
N THR A 138 4.30 -14.11 -0.32
CA THR A 138 4.24 -14.89 0.93
C THR A 138 2.85 -14.74 1.57
N GLU A 139 2.25 -15.84 2.03
CA GLU A 139 0.97 -15.76 2.75
C GLU A 139 1.08 -14.77 3.91
N HIS A 140 0.15 -13.82 3.95
CA HIS A 140 0.10 -12.79 4.97
C HIS A 140 -1.33 -12.44 5.36
N GLU A 141 -1.48 -11.90 6.55
CA GLU A 141 -2.73 -11.39 7.09
C GLU A 141 -2.48 -10.18 7.99
N ALA A 142 -3.48 -9.33 8.16
CA ALA A 142 -3.37 -8.16 9.02
C ALA A 142 -4.63 -7.98 9.86
N TRP A 143 -4.47 -7.48 11.07
CA TRP A 143 -5.61 -7.19 11.95
C TRP A 143 -5.42 -5.90 12.72
N ASN A 144 -6.55 -5.33 13.12
CA ASN A 144 -6.61 -4.23 14.07
C ASN A 144 -7.50 -4.64 15.26
N ARG A 145 -6.88 -5.06 16.34
CA ARG A 145 -7.51 -5.39 17.63
C ARG A 145 -7.32 -4.26 18.65
N GLY A 146 -6.88 -3.10 18.21
CA GLY A 146 -6.63 -1.93 19.02
C GLY A 146 -7.87 -1.05 19.20
N SER A 147 -7.63 0.19 19.65
CA SER A 147 -8.68 1.16 19.98
C SER A 147 -8.80 2.29 18.96
N GLN A 148 -7.91 2.36 17.97
CA GLN A 148 -7.91 3.41 16.94
C GLN A 148 -7.61 2.83 15.56
N THR A 149 -7.98 3.57 14.53
CA THR A 149 -7.69 3.22 13.14
C THR A 149 -6.18 3.28 12.89
N ARG A 150 -5.61 2.23 12.27
CA ARG A 150 -4.24 2.21 11.76
C ARG A 150 -4.22 2.75 10.32
N ILE A 151 -3.30 3.67 10.00
CA ILE A 151 -3.09 4.14 8.64
C ILE A 151 -1.61 4.03 8.27
N VAL A 152 -1.35 3.48 7.10
CA VAL A 152 -0.01 3.39 6.50
C VAL A 152 -0.03 3.99 5.08
N LEU A 153 1.11 4.49 4.61
CA LEU A 153 1.34 4.61 3.18
C LEU A 153 1.73 3.22 2.67
N LEU A 154 0.85 2.61 1.88
CA LEU A 154 1.04 1.31 1.24
C LEU A 154 1.64 1.54 -0.13
N LEU A 155 2.68 0.79 -0.45
CA LEU A 155 3.44 0.86 -1.69
C LEU A 155 3.71 -0.54 -2.20
N ASP A 156 3.39 -0.81 -3.47
CA ASP A 156 3.79 -2.01 -4.18
C ASP A 156 4.79 -1.65 -5.27
N PHE A 157 5.87 -2.41 -5.40
CA PHE A 157 6.90 -2.20 -6.41
C PHE A 157 7.51 -3.53 -6.86
N LYS A 158 7.97 -3.61 -8.11
CA LYS A 158 8.61 -4.83 -8.63
C LYS A 158 10.08 -4.93 -8.17
N TYR A 159 10.50 -6.14 -7.76
CA TYR A 159 11.87 -6.46 -7.39
C TYR A 159 12.15 -7.99 -7.53
N PRO A 160 13.27 -8.43 -8.10
CA PRO A 160 14.33 -7.60 -8.71
C PRO A 160 13.82 -6.86 -9.93
N VAL A 161 14.50 -5.76 -10.27
CA VAL A 161 14.24 -5.02 -11.50
C VAL A 161 14.67 -5.92 -12.66
N GLU A 162 13.70 -6.50 -13.37
CA GLU A 162 14.00 -7.21 -14.61
C GLU A 162 14.42 -6.18 -15.68
N ASP A 163 15.53 -6.43 -16.38
CA ASP A 163 15.93 -5.61 -17.52
C ASP A 163 14.79 -5.56 -18.54
N GLU A 164 14.46 -4.37 -19.05
CA GLU A 164 13.30 -4.02 -19.91
C GLU A 164 13.08 -4.90 -21.18
N LYS A 165 13.86 -5.96 -21.36
CA LYS A 165 13.86 -6.80 -22.59
C LYS A 165 12.87 -7.96 -22.59
N SER A 166 12.17 -8.28 -21.50
CA SER A 166 11.24 -9.42 -21.44
C SER A 166 9.74 -9.06 -21.44
N ASN A 167 9.37 -7.79 -21.57
CA ASN A 167 8.06 -7.25 -21.26
C ASN A 167 7.01 -7.32 -22.39
N ASN A 168 6.91 -8.38 -23.18
CA ASN A 168 5.90 -8.41 -24.26
C ASN A 168 4.77 -9.45 -24.13
N LEU A 169 4.66 -10.21 -23.04
CA LEU A 169 3.64 -11.28 -22.94
C LEU A 169 2.70 -11.23 -21.73
N GLU A 170 2.98 -10.40 -20.71
CA GLU A 170 2.24 -10.42 -19.43
C GLU A 170 1.23 -9.27 -19.23
N ASP A 171 1.24 -8.25 -20.08
CA ASP A 171 0.35 -7.08 -19.98
C ASP A 171 -1.15 -7.39 -20.07
N LYS A 172 -1.55 -8.53 -20.66
CA LYS A 172 -2.97 -8.87 -20.86
C LYS A 172 -3.69 -9.28 -19.57
N SER A 173 -3.00 -9.98 -18.67
CA SER A 173 -3.59 -10.42 -17.39
C SER A 173 -3.79 -9.24 -16.44
N ILE A 174 -2.81 -8.35 -16.37
CA ILE A 174 -2.87 -7.11 -15.59
C ILE A 174 -3.95 -6.18 -16.14
N MET A 175 -4.08 -6.08 -17.47
CA MET A 175 -5.10 -5.24 -18.11
C MET A 175 -6.54 -5.74 -17.88
N GLU A 176 -6.76 -7.03 -17.68
CA GLU A 176 -8.10 -7.55 -17.34
C GLU A 176 -8.48 -7.26 -15.88
N LEU A 177 -7.53 -7.40 -14.95
CA LEU A 177 -7.69 -6.95 -13.55
C LEU A 177 -7.96 -5.45 -13.47
N LEU A 178 -7.28 -4.64 -14.30
CA LEU A 178 -7.48 -3.18 -14.42
C LEU A 178 -8.92 -2.81 -14.79
N LYS A 179 -9.55 -3.54 -15.71
CA LYS A 179 -10.94 -3.26 -16.13
C LYS A 179 -11.94 -3.43 -15.00
N GLY A 180 -11.66 -4.30 -14.02
CA GLY A 180 -12.50 -4.50 -12.84
C GLY A 180 -12.26 -3.50 -11.71
N ALA A 181 -11.02 -3.03 -11.51
CA ALA A 181 -10.63 -2.21 -10.37
C ALA A 181 -10.67 -0.68 -10.63
N LEU A 182 -10.45 -0.24 -11.86
CA LEU A 182 -10.44 1.19 -12.24
C LEU A 182 -11.69 1.99 -11.84
N PRO A 183 -12.93 1.45 -11.90
CA PRO A 183 -14.11 2.17 -11.45
C PRO A 183 -14.10 2.49 -9.95
N PHE A 184 -13.42 1.67 -9.13
CA PHE A 184 -13.36 1.86 -7.69
C PHE A 184 -12.43 3.01 -7.27
N PHE A 185 -11.40 3.29 -8.07
CA PHE A 185 -10.45 4.38 -7.78
C PHE A 185 -10.89 5.74 -8.38
N ARG A 186 -11.86 5.73 -9.31
CA ARG A 186 -12.45 6.95 -9.88
C ARG A 186 -13.78 7.23 -9.20
N LYS A 187 -13.79 8.02 -8.13
CA LYS A 187 -15.04 8.56 -7.60
C LYS A 187 -15.72 9.41 -8.67
N LYS A 188 -16.98 9.14 -8.96
CA LYS A 188 -17.80 10.01 -9.79
C LYS A 188 -17.79 11.41 -9.17
N SER A 189 -17.41 12.41 -9.98
CA SER A 189 -17.59 13.83 -9.70
C SER A 189 -19.06 14.17 -9.53
#